data_96cbce0ec576d4e68ee6568dc92c69ba
#
_entry.id   96cbce0ec576d4e68ee6568dc92c69ba
#
_cell.length_a   1.000
_cell.length_b   1.000
_cell.length_c   1.000
_cell.angle_alpha   90.00
_cell.angle_beta   90.00
_cell.angle_gamma   90.00
#
_symmetry.space_group_name_H-M   'P 1'
#
loop_
_entity.id
_entity.type
_entity.pdbx_description
1 polymer ?
#
loop_
_entity_poly.entity_id
_entity_poly.type
_entity_poly.pdbx_seq_one_letter_code
_entity_poly.pdbx_strand_id
1 'polypeptide(L)'
;QMSYKRIIPCIFLLQGKAVRWFDDRELLSEDAIALAKHYSDQGADELLVFDLSDSDEDHEESIDLLRKITKFVGIPVVAGGNIKRLEDVKKMLYAGVKRVVLNFSRTGAVKLIQEAAGRFGKEKIAASLNDFDTLFKHQHLIEQNSSEIIFMHRLDLNSVMTLTEIPYVIVTDTMEESEIFRILKSPGARGISGKFVSNEEMDYHKFKELCRDRGIQMTSFESVLDFSNFKLNSDGLIPVVAQNYKTGEVLMLAYMNAEAFDRTVKTGKMTYYSRSRKC
;
A
#
# COMPACT_ATOMS: atom_id res chain seq x y z
N GLN A 1 -18.88 10.08 -5.17
CA GLN A 1 -17.88 10.00 -4.10
C GLN A 1 -16.51 10.26 -4.69
N MET A 2 -15.88 11.37 -4.33
CA MET A 2 -14.51 11.67 -4.74
C MET A 2 -13.60 10.56 -4.18
N SER A 3 -12.87 9.89 -5.07
CA SER A 3 -11.97 8.80 -4.66
C SER A 3 -10.53 9.28 -4.70
N TYR A 4 -9.89 9.22 -3.55
CA TYR A 4 -8.47 9.53 -3.41
C TYR A 4 -7.60 8.47 -4.08
N LYS A 5 -6.53 8.93 -4.74
CA LYS A 5 -5.51 8.05 -5.32
C LYS A 5 -4.55 7.58 -4.22
N ARG A 6 -4.02 6.37 -4.38
CA ARG A 6 -3.08 5.76 -3.41
C ARG A 6 -1.68 5.65 -4.03
N ILE A 7 -0.68 5.93 -3.22
CA ILE A 7 0.71 5.66 -3.53
C ILE A 7 1.10 4.36 -2.83
N ILE A 8 1.44 3.36 -3.62
CA ILE A 8 1.57 1.97 -3.18
C ILE A 8 2.96 1.44 -3.56
N PRO A 9 3.98 1.62 -2.71
CA PRO A 9 5.27 0.97 -2.99
C PRO A 9 5.12 -0.55 -3.00
N CYS A 10 5.92 -1.21 -3.83
CA CYS A 10 5.94 -2.66 -3.92
C CYS A 10 7.24 -3.25 -3.41
N ILE A 11 7.15 -4.44 -2.82
CA ILE A 11 8.26 -5.24 -2.32
C ILE A 11 8.20 -6.61 -2.96
N PHE A 12 9.29 -7.04 -3.55
CA PHE A 12 9.44 -8.40 -4.10
C PHE A 12 10.29 -9.22 -3.13
N LEU A 13 9.69 -10.25 -2.53
CA LEU A 13 10.36 -11.11 -1.56
C LEU A 13 11.01 -12.31 -2.24
N LEU A 14 12.27 -12.54 -1.94
CA LEU A 14 13.02 -13.71 -2.36
C LEU A 14 13.96 -14.14 -1.23
N GLN A 15 13.79 -15.37 -0.72
CA GLN A 15 14.63 -15.92 0.36
C GLN A 15 14.78 -14.98 1.56
N GLY A 16 13.66 -14.44 2.04
CA GLY A 16 13.62 -13.56 3.20
C GLY A 16 14.08 -12.12 2.99
N LYS A 17 14.48 -11.77 1.75
CA LYS A 17 15.03 -10.45 1.39
C LYS A 17 14.15 -9.76 0.38
N ALA A 18 14.31 -8.43 0.23
CA ALA A 18 13.68 -7.66 -0.82
C ALA A 18 14.62 -7.53 -2.03
N VAL A 19 14.13 -7.86 -3.22
CA VAL A 19 14.83 -7.69 -4.50
C VAL A 19 14.19 -6.58 -5.32
N ARG A 20 14.89 -6.11 -6.35
CA ARG A 20 14.52 -4.88 -7.10
C ARG A 20 13.23 -5.01 -7.89
N TRP A 21 13.02 -6.15 -8.56
CA TRP A 21 11.88 -6.36 -9.43
C TRP A 21 11.61 -7.86 -9.59
N PHE A 22 10.48 -8.23 -10.17
CA PHE A 22 10.12 -9.65 -10.34
C PHE A 22 11.08 -10.41 -11.30
N ASP A 23 11.72 -9.73 -12.23
CA ASP A 23 12.71 -10.27 -13.17
C ASP A 23 14.13 -9.73 -12.95
N ASP A 24 14.33 -8.89 -11.94
CA ASP A 24 15.62 -8.40 -11.48
C ASP A 24 15.82 -8.78 -10.02
N ARG A 25 16.53 -9.88 -9.79
CA ARG A 25 16.77 -10.45 -8.46
C ARG A 25 17.93 -9.81 -7.71
N GLU A 26 18.43 -8.66 -8.19
CA GLU A 26 19.42 -7.89 -7.45
C GLU A 26 18.85 -7.43 -6.11
N LEU A 27 19.67 -7.54 -5.06
CA LEU A 27 19.29 -7.20 -3.70
C LEU A 27 18.94 -5.70 -3.58
N LEU A 28 17.75 -5.41 -3.09
CA LEU A 28 17.33 -4.07 -2.69
C LEU A 28 17.55 -3.84 -1.19
N SER A 29 17.14 -4.78 -0.36
CA SER A 29 17.30 -4.71 1.09
C SER A 29 17.42 -6.11 1.71
N GLU A 30 18.35 -6.26 2.63
CA GLU A 30 18.50 -7.46 3.48
C GLU A 30 17.34 -7.60 4.48
N ASP A 31 16.70 -6.50 4.86
CA ASP A 31 15.63 -6.45 5.85
C ASP A 31 14.33 -5.90 5.23
N ALA A 32 13.50 -6.81 4.74
CA ALA A 32 12.22 -6.47 4.13
C ALA A 32 11.23 -5.85 5.13
N ILE A 33 11.32 -6.19 6.41
CA ILE A 33 10.47 -5.60 7.46
C ILE A 33 10.85 -4.14 7.66
N ALA A 34 12.13 -3.83 7.78
CA ALA A 34 12.62 -2.46 7.90
C ALA A 34 12.24 -1.61 6.68
N LEU A 35 12.36 -2.17 5.47
CA LEU A 35 11.95 -1.52 4.24
C LEU A 35 10.44 -1.22 4.22
N ALA A 36 9.60 -2.18 4.56
CA ALA A 36 8.15 -2.02 4.65
C ALA A 36 7.78 -0.95 5.67
N LYS A 37 8.42 -0.97 6.82
CA LYS A 37 8.23 0.03 7.87
C LYS A 37 8.65 1.42 7.41
N HIS A 38 9.77 1.53 6.71
CA HIS A 38 10.23 2.80 6.14
C HIS A 38 9.19 3.39 5.18
N TYR A 39 8.66 2.60 4.24
CA TYR A 39 7.62 3.07 3.32
C TYR A 39 6.36 3.54 4.06
N SER A 40 5.91 2.77 5.03
CA SER A 40 4.79 3.16 5.90
C SER A 40 5.08 4.46 6.63
N ASP A 41 6.28 4.59 7.16
CA ASP A 41 6.72 5.73 7.93
C ASP A 41 6.86 7.00 7.08
N GLN A 42 7.18 6.90 5.81
CA GLN A 42 7.29 8.03 4.89
C GLN A 42 5.95 8.47 4.27
N GLY A 43 4.85 7.82 4.63
CA GLY A 43 3.51 8.26 4.23
C GLY A 43 2.90 7.53 3.03
N ALA A 44 3.39 6.35 2.68
CA ALA A 44 2.72 5.49 1.71
C ALA A 44 1.32 5.10 2.18
N ASP A 45 0.39 4.90 1.25
CA ASP A 45 -1.01 4.59 1.57
C ASP A 45 -1.27 3.11 1.78
N GLU A 46 -0.52 2.26 1.10
CA GLU A 46 -0.65 0.80 1.10
C GLU A 46 0.68 0.18 0.66
N LEU A 47 0.93 -1.06 1.02
CA LEU A 47 2.05 -1.85 0.50
C LEU A 47 1.53 -2.97 -0.40
N LEU A 48 2.24 -3.20 -1.49
CA LEU A 48 2.02 -4.34 -2.37
C LEU A 48 3.24 -5.27 -2.29
N VAL A 49 3.03 -6.49 -1.83
CA VAL A 49 4.12 -7.45 -1.59
C VAL A 49 3.92 -8.69 -2.45
N PHE A 50 4.93 -9.04 -3.23
CA PHE A 50 4.93 -10.24 -4.06
C PHE A 50 5.97 -11.25 -3.58
N ASP A 51 5.53 -12.48 -3.35
CA ASP A 51 6.38 -13.60 -3.03
C ASP A 51 6.92 -14.23 -4.32
N LEU A 52 8.25 -14.18 -4.49
CA LEU A 52 8.96 -14.74 -5.63
C LEU A 52 9.61 -16.08 -5.30
N SER A 53 9.26 -16.73 -4.20
CA SER A 53 9.89 -17.98 -3.79
C SER A 53 9.72 -19.09 -4.83
N ASP A 54 10.76 -19.90 -4.97
CA ASP A 54 10.84 -20.98 -5.94
C ASP A 54 10.54 -22.36 -5.29
N SER A 55 10.40 -22.42 -3.96
CA SER A 55 10.11 -23.63 -3.19
C SER A 55 8.98 -23.43 -2.18
N ASP A 56 8.38 -24.51 -1.73
CA ASP A 56 7.35 -24.47 -0.70
C ASP A 56 7.91 -24.01 0.65
N GLU A 57 9.16 -24.34 0.96
CA GLU A 57 9.85 -23.91 2.19
C GLU A 57 10.06 -22.38 2.17
N ASP A 58 10.58 -21.83 1.08
CA ASP A 58 10.77 -20.39 0.92
C ASP A 58 9.42 -19.65 0.94
N HIS A 59 8.37 -20.25 0.40
CA HIS A 59 7.02 -19.69 0.45
C HIS A 59 6.49 -19.60 1.89
N GLU A 60 6.67 -20.63 2.72
CA GLU A 60 6.28 -20.60 4.13
C GLU A 60 7.07 -19.52 4.89
N GLU A 61 8.36 -19.36 4.61
CA GLU A 61 9.17 -18.27 5.16
C GLU A 61 8.63 -16.90 4.76
N SER A 62 8.21 -16.73 3.50
CA SER A 62 7.59 -15.50 3.01
C SER A 62 6.26 -15.21 3.71
N ILE A 63 5.44 -16.22 4.00
CA ILE A 63 4.21 -16.05 4.78
C ILE A 63 4.52 -15.59 6.21
N ASP A 64 5.52 -16.15 6.86
CA ASP A 64 5.94 -15.72 8.20
C ASP A 64 6.47 -14.28 8.19
N LEU A 65 7.20 -13.90 7.14
CA LEU A 65 7.67 -12.54 6.95
C LEU A 65 6.51 -11.55 6.71
N LEU A 66 5.53 -11.93 5.90
CA LEU A 66 4.30 -11.16 5.70
C LEU A 66 3.55 -10.92 7.02
N ARG A 67 3.45 -11.94 7.87
CA ARG A 67 2.82 -11.82 9.20
C ARG A 67 3.53 -10.77 10.07
N LYS A 68 4.87 -10.73 10.03
CA LYS A 68 5.66 -9.72 10.72
C LYS A 68 5.46 -8.33 10.13
N ILE A 69 5.49 -8.21 8.79
CA ILE A 69 5.26 -6.95 8.10
C ILE A 69 3.88 -6.38 8.47
N THR A 70 2.82 -7.15 8.36
CA THR A 70 1.46 -6.69 8.69
C THR A 70 1.30 -6.28 10.14
N LYS A 71 2.09 -6.88 11.03
CA LYS A 71 2.09 -6.52 12.45
C LYS A 71 2.78 -5.18 12.73
N PHE A 72 3.88 -4.88 12.02
CA PHE A 72 4.72 -3.72 12.31
C PHE A 72 4.40 -2.48 11.48
N VAL A 73 3.77 -2.61 10.32
CA VAL A 73 3.37 -1.45 9.51
C VAL A 73 1.99 -0.94 9.90
N GLY A 74 1.80 0.37 9.80
CA GLY A 74 0.53 1.03 10.10
C GLY A 74 -0.45 1.12 8.93
N ILE A 75 -0.04 0.69 7.73
CA ILE A 75 -0.83 0.77 6.50
C ILE A 75 -1.25 -0.62 6.02
N PRO A 76 -2.32 -0.72 5.19
CA PRO A 76 -2.74 -2.00 4.64
C PRO A 76 -1.66 -2.65 3.78
N VAL A 77 -1.61 -3.97 3.83
CA VAL A 77 -0.72 -4.79 2.99
C VAL A 77 -1.57 -5.65 2.06
N VAL A 78 -1.28 -5.58 0.78
CA VAL A 78 -1.85 -6.43 -0.27
C VAL A 78 -0.74 -7.32 -0.79
N ALA A 79 -0.97 -8.62 -0.90
CA ALA A 79 0.08 -9.57 -1.24
C ALA A 79 -0.36 -10.61 -2.25
N GLY A 80 0.58 -11.08 -3.04
CA GLY A 80 0.42 -12.14 -4.02
C GLY A 80 1.73 -12.91 -4.24
N GLY A 81 1.71 -13.75 -5.25
CA GLY A 81 2.82 -14.66 -5.56
C GLY A 81 2.65 -16.03 -4.92
N ASN A 82 2.92 -17.06 -5.71
CA ASN A 82 2.82 -18.47 -5.28
C ASN A 82 1.44 -18.91 -4.76
N ILE A 83 0.39 -18.29 -5.23
CA ILE A 83 -0.99 -18.67 -4.90
C ILE A 83 -1.48 -19.69 -5.92
N LYS A 84 -1.58 -20.95 -5.51
CA LYS A 84 -2.00 -22.08 -6.35
C LYS A 84 -3.33 -22.67 -5.90
N ARG A 85 -3.63 -22.59 -4.61
CA ARG A 85 -4.77 -23.25 -3.97
C ARG A 85 -5.48 -22.30 -3.02
N LEU A 86 -6.70 -22.65 -2.65
CA LEU A 86 -7.48 -21.92 -1.66
C LEU A 86 -6.77 -21.82 -0.30
N GLU A 87 -6.01 -22.83 0.08
CA GLU A 87 -5.23 -22.81 1.31
C GLU A 87 -4.13 -21.72 1.31
N ASP A 88 -3.52 -21.45 0.16
CA ASP A 88 -2.55 -20.37 0.03
C ASP A 88 -3.20 -18.99 0.26
N VAL A 89 -4.40 -18.79 -0.29
CA VAL A 89 -5.22 -17.58 -0.03
C VAL A 89 -5.49 -17.42 1.46
N LYS A 90 -5.96 -18.48 2.11
CA LYS A 90 -6.26 -18.50 3.53
C LYS A 90 -5.03 -18.14 4.38
N LYS A 91 -3.87 -18.71 4.10
CA LYS A 91 -2.62 -18.44 4.83
C LYS A 91 -2.24 -16.97 4.75
N MET A 92 -2.33 -16.35 3.57
CA MET A 92 -2.05 -14.92 3.42
C MET A 92 -3.04 -14.04 4.20
N LEU A 93 -4.33 -14.33 4.12
CA LEU A 93 -5.33 -13.59 4.88
C LEU A 93 -5.11 -13.71 6.40
N TYR A 94 -4.76 -14.89 6.88
CA TYR A 94 -4.47 -15.10 8.30
C TYR A 94 -3.14 -14.47 8.74
N ALA A 95 -2.22 -14.24 7.80
CA ALA A 95 -1.02 -13.44 8.05
C ALA A 95 -1.31 -11.93 8.20
N GLY A 96 -2.56 -11.50 8.02
CA GLY A 96 -2.99 -10.11 8.20
C GLY A 96 -3.04 -9.28 6.91
N VAL A 97 -2.91 -9.92 5.76
CA VAL A 97 -3.03 -9.27 4.44
C VAL A 97 -4.47 -8.83 4.21
N LYS A 98 -4.65 -7.60 3.73
CA LYS A 98 -5.97 -7.01 3.46
C LYS A 98 -6.65 -7.64 2.25
N ARG A 99 -5.89 -7.83 1.17
CA ARG A 99 -6.33 -8.50 -0.07
C ARG A 99 -5.24 -9.41 -0.58
N VAL A 100 -5.66 -10.53 -1.16
CA VAL A 100 -4.77 -11.46 -1.83
C VAL A 100 -4.88 -11.26 -3.33
N VAL A 101 -3.74 -11.15 -4.00
CA VAL A 101 -3.63 -10.97 -5.45
C VAL A 101 -3.56 -12.32 -6.13
N LEU A 102 -4.53 -12.61 -7.00
CA LEU A 102 -4.56 -13.82 -7.82
C LEU A 102 -4.10 -13.52 -9.24
N ASN A 103 -3.09 -14.22 -9.69
CA ASN A 103 -2.48 -14.02 -11.00
C ASN A 103 -3.27 -14.77 -12.08
N PHE A 104 -3.95 -14.02 -12.94
CA PHE A 104 -4.76 -14.57 -14.03
C PHE A 104 -3.98 -15.15 -15.20
N SER A 105 -2.65 -14.98 -15.22
CA SER A 105 -1.78 -15.69 -16.17
C SER A 105 -1.53 -17.15 -15.79
N ARG A 106 -1.93 -17.57 -14.58
CA ARG A 106 -1.76 -18.94 -14.11
C ARG A 106 -2.92 -19.85 -14.51
N THR A 107 -2.59 -21.10 -14.82
CA THR A 107 -3.58 -22.17 -15.00
C THR A 107 -4.39 -22.36 -13.70
N GLY A 108 -5.70 -22.50 -13.84
CA GLY A 108 -6.61 -22.68 -12.68
C GLY A 108 -7.05 -21.39 -12.00
N ALA A 109 -6.64 -20.22 -12.47
CA ALA A 109 -7.02 -18.92 -11.89
C ALA A 109 -8.53 -18.71 -11.87
N VAL A 110 -9.25 -19.11 -12.92
CA VAL A 110 -10.71 -18.99 -13.02
C VAL A 110 -11.42 -19.71 -11.88
N LYS A 111 -11.08 -20.96 -11.62
CA LYS A 111 -11.64 -21.73 -10.53
C LYS A 111 -11.27 -21.16 -9.17
N LEU A 112 -10.00 -20.80 -9.00
CA LEU A 112 -9.49 -20.31 -7.72
C LEU A 112 -10.14 -18.99 -7.31
N ILE A 113 -10.33 -18.04 -8.22
CA ILE A 113 -10.95 -16.76 -7.87
C ILE A 113 -12.41 -16.92 -7.44
N GLN A 114 -13.14 -17.81 -8.08
CA GLN A 114 -14.52 -18.12 -7.69
C GLN A 114 -14.59 -18.76 -6.30
N GLU A 115 -13.74 -19.74 -6.03
CA GLU A 115 -13.66 -20.40 -4.71
C GLU A 115 -13.25 -19.42 -3.61
N ALA A 116 -12.22 -18.61 -3.88
CA ALA A 116 -11.71 -17.63 -2.92
C ALA A 116 -12.73 -16.53 -2.61
N ALA A 117 -13.37 -15.96 -3.63
CA ALA A 117 -14.40 -14.94 -3.44
C ALA A 117 -15.64 -15.50 -2.73
N GLY A 118 -16.05 -16.75 -3.06
CA GLY A 118 -17.17 -17.42 -2.39
C GLY A 118 -16.90 -17.69 -0.91
N ARG A 119 -15.67 -17.98 -0.54
CA ARG A 119 -15.31 -18.29 0.85
C ARG A 119 -14.97 -17.07 1.69
N PHE A 120 -14.22 -16.12 1.15
CA PHE A 120 -13.65 -15.01 1.90
C PHE A 120 -14.27 -13.65 1.60
N GLY A 121 -15.11 -13.57 0.56
CA GLY A 121 -15.65 -12.32 0.03
C GLY A 121 -14.75 -11.71 -1.05
N LYS A 122 -15.37 -11.11 -2.06
CA LYS A 122 -14.65 -10.49 -3.18
C LYS A 122 -13.79 -9.29 -2.77
N GLU A 123 -14.13 -8.63 -1.68
CA GLU A 123 -13.39 -7.49 -1.11
C GLU A 123 -12.01 -7.90 -0.58
N LYS A 124 -11.77 -9.18 -0.34
CA LYS A 124 -10.50 -9.76 0.04
C LYS A 124 -9.62 -10.18 -1.14
N ILE A 125 -10.11 -10.04 -2.36
CA ILE A 125 -9.47 -10.55 -3.58
C ILE A 125 -9.18 -9.41 -4.54
N ALA A 126 -7.96 -9.41 -5.08
CA ALA A 126 -7.56 -8.62 -6.25
C ALA A 126 -7.11 -9.57 -7.37
N ALA A 127 -7.33 -9.18 -8.62
CA ALA A 127 -6.87 -9.94 -9.77
C ALA A 127 -5.71 -9.23 -10.45
N SER A 128 -4.57 -9.88 -10.64
CA SER A 128 -3.48 -9.32 -11.42
C SER A 128 -3.52 -9.79 -12.88
N LEU A 129 -3.26 -8.87 -13.78
CA LEU A 129 -3.32 -9.04 -15.22
C LEU A 129 -2.09 -8.44 -15.89
N ASN A 130 -1.60 -9.10 -16.93
CA ASN A 130 -0.44 -8.66 -17.71
C ASN A 130 -0.84 -8.06 -19.07
N ASP A 131 -2.08 -8.29 -19.52
CA ASP A 131 -2.54 -7.89 -20.85
C ASP A 131 -4.06 -7.66 -20.86
N PHE A 132 -4.55 -7.01 -21.93
CA PHE A 132 -5.97 -6.75 -22.12
C PHE A 132 -6.74 -7.97 -22.60
N ASP A 133 -6.13 -8.87 -23.34
CA ASP A 133 -6.82 -10.05 -23.88
C ASP A 133 -7.36 -10.91 -22.72
N THR A 134 -6.57 -11.08 -21.68
CA THR A 134 -6.99 -11.79 -20.46
C THR A 134 -8.14 -11.06 -19.76
N LEU A 135 -8.07 -9.74 -19.64
CA LEU A 135 -9.17 -8.95 -19.07
C LEU A 135 -10.43 -9.11 -19.90
N PHE A 136 -10.33 -8.90 -21.21
CA PHE A 136 -11.47 -9.00 -22.11
C PHE A 136 -12.16 -10.37 -22.06
N LYS A 137 -11.35 -11.42 -22.03
CA LYS A 137 -11.85 -12.80 -21.97
C LYS A 137 -12.55 -13.13 -20.65
N HIS A 138 -12.12 -12.55 -19.54
CA HIS A 138 -12.57 -12.89 -18.19
C HIS A 138 -13.21 -11.73 -17.43
N GLN A 139 -13.55 -10.64 -18.11
CA GLN A 139 -14.02 -9.41 -17.47
C GLN A 139 -15.14 -9.66 -16.46
N HIS A 140 -16.21 -10.28 -16.86
CA HIS A 140 -17.37 -10.52 -16.00
C HIS A 140 -17.04 -11.36 -14.77
N LEU A 141 -16.21 -12.39 -14.95
CA LEU A 141 -15.75 -13.25 -13.86
C LEU A 141 -14.91 -12.45 -12.83
N ILE A 142 -13.99 -11.62 -13.32
CA ILE A 142 -13.13 -10.78 -12.49
C ILE A 142 -13.96 -9.77 -11.72
N GLU A 143 -14.92 -9.11 -12.38
CA GLU A 143 -15.80 -8.12 -11.76
C GLU A 143 -16.71 -8.71 -10.67
N GLN A 144 -17.14 -9.94 -10.83
CA GLN A 144 -17.95 -10.62 -9.83
C GLN A 144 -17.15 -11.10 -8.61
N ASN A 145 -15.87 -11.42 -8.77
CA ASN A 145 -15.08 -12.16 -7.79
C ASN A 145 -13.87 -11.40 -7.24
N SER A 146 -13.68 -10.14 -7.64
CA SER A 146 -12.62 -9.29 -7.10
C SER A 146 -13.09 -7.86 -6.89
N SER A 147 -12.37 -7.14 -6.05
CA SER A 147 -12.66 -5.73 -5.74
C SER A 147 -11.70 -4.75 -6.40
N GLU A 148 -10.58 -5.25 -6.93
CA GLU A 148 -9.56 -4.43 -7.56
C GLU A 148 -8.79 -5.24 -8.61
N ILE A 149 -8.39 -4.58 -9.68
CA ILE A 149 -7.50 -5.13 -10.70
C ILE A 149 -6.12 -4.51 -10.51
N ILE A 150 -5.09 -5.35 -10.63
CA ILE A 150 -3.70 -4.92 -10.60
C ILE A 150 -3.08 -5.24 -11.95
N PHE A 151 -2.79 -4.21 -12.72
CA PHE A 151 -2.08 -4.36 -13.99
C PHE A 151 -0.57 -4.34 -13.74
N MET A 152 0.09 -5.44 -14.10
CA MET A 152 1.52 -5.65 -13.86
C MET A 152 2.43 -5.05 -14.94
N HIS A 153 1.85 -4.43 -15.96
CA HIS A 153 2.58 -3.81 -17.06
C HIS A 153 1.94 -2.51 -17.50
N ARG A 154 2.72 -1.73 -18.22
CA ARG A 154 2.28 -0.51 -18.87
C ARG A 154 1.28 -0.84 -19.97
N LEU A 155 0.03 -0.42 -19.77
CA LEU A 155 -1.08 -0.66 -20.69
C LEU A 155 -1.57 0.68 -21.28
N ASP A 156 -2.24 0.59 -22.43
CA ASP A 156 -2.97 1.74 -22.95
C ASP A 156 -4.16 2.07 -22.04
N LEU A 157 -4.03 3.14 -21.26
CA LEU A 157 -5.03 3.54 -20.27
C LEU A 157 -6.38 3.89 -20.87
N ASN A 158 -6.42 4.38 -22.13
CA ASN A 158 -7.68 4.70 -22.79
C ASN A 158 -8.51 3.43 -23.02
N SER A 159 -7.85 2.33 -23.34
CA SER A 159 -8.52 1.03 -23.49
C SER A 159 -9.01 0.47 -22.17
N VAL A 160 -8.26 0.65 -21.06
CA VAL A 160 -8.69 0.20 -19.73
C VAL A 160 -9.96 0.93 -19.27
N MET A 161 -10.05 2.23 -19.51
CA MET A 161 -11.19 3.05 -19.07
C MET A 161 -12.52 2.63 -19.67
N THR A 162 -12.50 1.96 -20.82
CA THR A 162 -13.70 1.51 -21.53
C THR A 162 -14.07 0.07 -21.24
N LEU A 163 -13.17 -0.71 -20.60
CA LEU A 163 -13.32 -2.16 -20.46
C LEU A 163 -13.78 -2.62 -19.08
N THR A 164 -13.62 -1.82 -18.05
CA THR A 164 -13.97 -2.25 -16.69
C THR A 164 -14.46 -1.09 -15.82
N GLU A 165 -15.45 -1.38 -14.99
CA GLU A 165 -15.91 -0.48 -13.93
C GLU A 165 -15.18 -0.72 -12.60
N ILE A 166 -14.40 -1.81 -12.49
CA ILE A 166 -13.63 -2.11 -11.28
C ILE A 166 -12.45 -1.13 -11.17
N PRO A 167 -12.18 -0.59 -9.98
CA PRO A 167 -10.98 0.20 -9.75
C PRO A 167 -9.70 -0.60 -10.02
N TYR A 168 -8.68 0.04 -10.55
CA TYR A 168 -7.42 -0.61 -10.85
C TYR A 168 -6.21 0.16 -10.33
N VAL A 169 -5.14 -0.59 -10.10
CA VAL A 169 -3.79 -0.10 -9.78
C VAL A 169 -2.86 -0.53 -10.90
N ILE A 170 -1.96 0.35 -11.30
CA ILE A 170 -0.92 0.04 -12.27
C ILE A 170 0.41 -0.12 -11.54
N VAL A 171 1.04 -1.28 -11.75
CA VAL A 171 2.41 -1.56 -11.32
C VAL A 171 3.32 -1.36 -12.53
N THR A 172 4.14 -0.32 -12.52
CA THR A 172 4.96 0.07 -13.66
C THR A 172 6.44 0.15 -13.32
N ASP A 173 7.28 -0.13 -14.30
CA ASP A 173 8.73 0.02 -14.20
C ASP A 173 9.24 1.38 -14.68
N THR A 174 8.35 2.25 -15.18
CA THR A 174 8.74 3.60 -15.62
C THR A 174 9.28 4.44 -14.48
N MET A 175 10.31 5.23 -14.78
CA MET A 175 10.86 6.26 -13.90
C MET A 175 10.50 7.68 -14.36
N GLU A 176 9.69 7.82 -15.40
CA GLU A 176 9.26 9.11 -15.93
C GLU A 176 8.11 9.69 -15.11
N GLU A 177 8.36 10.80 -14.43
CA GLU A 177 7.38 11.49 -13.58
C GLU A 177 6.12 11.89 -14.36
N SER A 178 6.26 12.36 -15.59
CA SER A 178 5.12 12.73 -16.45
C SER A 178 4.17 11.56 -16.70
N GLU A 179 4.70 10.37 -16.87
CA GLU A 179 3.93 9.14 -17.05
C GLU A 179 3.19 8.75 -15.77
N ILE A 180 3.84 8.89 -14.62
CA ILE A 180 3.21 8.65 -13.30
C ILE A 180 2.01 9.57 -13.10
N PHE A 181 2.13 10.87 -13.39
CA PHE A 181 1.00 11.78 -13.31
C PHE A 181 -0.11 11.47 -14.32
N ARG A 182 0.25 11.03 -15.51
CA ARG A 182 -0.73 10.62 -16.52
C ARG A 182 -1.56 9.42 -16.02
N ILE A 183 -0.91 8.43 -15.42
CA ILE A 183 -1.58 7.28 -14.81
C ILE A 183 -2.51 7.72 -13.69
N LEU A 184 -2.02 8.53 -12.75
CA LEU A 184 -2.81 9.00 -11.61
C LEU A 184 -4.00 9.88 -12.00
N LYS A 185 -3.94 10.60 -13.12
CA LYS A 185 -5.05 11.38 -13.65
C LYS A 185 -6.16 10.53 -14.28
N SER A 186 -5.89 9.29 -14.62
CA SER A 186 -6.89 8.40 -15.21
C SER A 186 -8.02 8.10 -14.22
N PRO A 187 -9.29 8.29 -14.59
CA PRO A 187 -10.42 8.20 -13.64
C PRO A 187 -10.55 6.85 -12.94
N GLY A 188 -10.29 5.75 -13.65
CA GLY A 188 -10.36 4.39 -13.11
C GLY A 188 -9.16 3.97 -12.28
N ALA A 189 -8.01 4.65 -12.42
CA ALA A 189 -6.82 4.37 -11.64
C ALA A 189 -7.00 4.83 -10.19
N ARG A 190 -6.94 3.89 -9.25
CA ARG A 190 -7.08 4.16 -7.82
C ARG A 190 -5.75 4.23 -7.09
N GLY A 191 -4.67 3.96 -7.79
CA GLY A 191 -3.34 4.03 -7.24
C GLY A 191 -2.28 3.69 -8.26
N ILE A 192 -1.05 3.94 -7.87
CA ILE A 192 0.17 3.66 -8.62
C ILE A 192 1.12 2.84 -7.74
N SER A 193 1.74 1.85 -8.33
CA SER A 193 2.82 1.08 -7.74
C SER A 193 3.96 0.92 -8.74
N GLY A 194 5.07 0.37 -8.31
CA GLY A 194 6.21 0.09 -9.17
C GLY A 194 7.48 0.81 -8.77
N LYS A 195 8.44 0.89 -9.71
CA LYS A 195 9.80 1.36 -9.42
C LYS A 195 9.86 2.82 -8.95
N PHE A 196 9.07 3.70 -9.57
CA PHE A 196 9.11 5.14 -9.24
C PHE A 196 8.75 5.41 -7.78
N VAL A 197 7.73 4.73 -7.26
CA VAL A 197 7.24 4.93 -5.88
C VAL A 197 7.87 3.97 -4.86
N SER A 198 8.63 2.97 -5.29
CA SER A 198 9.30 2.01 -4.42
C SER A 198 10.77 2.37 -4.26
N ASN A 199 11.01 3.51 -3.63
CA ASN A 199 12.32 4.14 -3.47
C ASN A 199 12.47 4.62 -2.03
N GLU A 200 13.55 4.23 -1.35
CA GLU A 200 13.83 4.62 0.04
C GLU A 200 14.00 6.14 0.23
N GLU A 201 14.39 6.87 -0.83
CA GLU A 201 14.53 8.32 -0.79
C GLU A 201 13.20 9.07 -1.01
N MET A 202 12.12 8.35 -1.37
CA MET A 202 10.82 8.95 -1.64
C MET A 202 10.19 9.51 -0.36
N ASP A 203 9.91 10.80 -0.36
CA ASP A 203 9.03 11.45 0.60
C ASP A 203 7.61 11.47 0.01
N TYR A 204 6.77 10.55 0.45
CA TYR A 204 5.40 10.41 -0.07
C TYR A 204 4.52 11.62 0.25
N HIS A 205 4.76 12.31 1.36
CA HIS A 205 4.02 13.53 1.70
C HIS A 205 4.29 14.64 0.71
N LYS A 206 5.55 14.88 0.36
CA LYS A 206 5.92 15.85 -0.69
C LYS A 206 5.38 15.46 -2.05
N PHE A 207 5.47 14.19 -2.40
CA PHE A 207 4.94 13.71 -3.69
C PHE A 207 3.41 13.87 -3.77
N LYS A 208 2.69 13.62 -2.69
CA LYS A 208 1.24 13.86 -2.62
C LYS A 208 0.89 15.34 -2.75
N GLU A 209 1.66 16.24 -2.15
CA GLU A 209 1.50 17.69 -2.34
C GLU A 209 1.66 18.06 -3.82
N LEU A 210 2.69 17.55 -4.48
CA LEU A 210 2.93 17.74 -5.90
C LEU A 210 1.78 17.21 -6.78
N CYS A 211 1.19 16.07 -6.40
CA CYS A 211 -0.01 15.53 -7.05
C CYS A 211 -1.22 16.45 -6.88
N ARG A 212 -1.46 16.95 -5.67
CA ARG A 212 -2.56 17.89 -5.39
C ARG A 212 -2.43 19.18 -6.18
N ASP A 213 -1.23 19.74 -6.33
CA ASP A 213 -0.94 20.92 -7.14
C ASP A 213 -1.29 20.71 -8.63
N ARG A 214 -1.32 19.45 -9.07
CA ARG A 214 -1.73 19.05 -10.43
C ARG A 214 -3.20 18.62 -10.53
N GLY A 215 -3.98 18.85 -9.48
CA GLY A 215 -5.41 18.50 -9.44
C GLY A 215 -5.70 17.02 -9.23
N ILE A 216 -4.72 16.24 -8.79
CA ILE A 216 -4.89 14.82 -8.42
C ILE A 216 -5.26 14.75 -6.95
N GLN A 217 -6.39 14.11 -6.64
CA GLN A 217 -6.84 13.97 -5.27
C GLN A 217 -6.04 12.88 -4.55
N MET A 218 -5.34 13.29 -3.51
CA MET A 218 -4.54 12.41 -2.66
C MET A 218 -5.06 12.47 -1.23
N THR A 219 -4.89 11.37 -0.49
CA THR A 219 -5.16 11.36 0.94
C THR A 219 -4.30 12.41 1.64
N SER A 220 -4.94 13.23 2.46
CA SER A 220 -4.26 14.14 3.38
C SER A 220 -4.90 13.99 4.75
N PHE A 221 -4.07 14.13 5.77
CA PHE A 221 -4.55 14.25 7.11
C PHE A 221 -4.68 15.75 7.43
N GLU A 222 -5.89 16.21 7.68
CA GLU A 222 -6.19 17.57 8.09
C GLU A 222 -6.90 17.54 9.43
N SER A 223 -6.49 18.44 10.34
CA SER A 223 -7.21 18.60 11.58
C SER A 223 -8.45 19.45 11.35
N VAL A 224 -9.58 19.04 11.93
CA VAL A 224 -10.78 19.87 12.02
C VAL A 224 -10.67 20.90 13.15
N LEU A 225 -9.63 20.79 13.99
CA LEU A 225 -9.34 21.68 15.10
C LEU A 225 -8.07 22.48 14.78
N ASP A 226 -8.13 23.78 14.99
CA ASP A 226 -6.95 24.63 15.01
C ASP A 226 -6.25 24.52 16.35
N PHE A 227 -4.93 24.69 16.39
CA PHE A 227 -4.16 24.62 17.62
C PHE A 227 -4.63 25.67 18.67
N SER A 228 -5.15 26.80 18.22
CA SER A 228 -5.72 27.84 19.09
C SER A 228 -6.98 27.40 19.83
N ASN A 229 -7.62 26.30 19.43
CA ASN A 229 -8.78 25.74 20.14
C ASN A 229 -8.40 25.01 21.44
N PHE A 230 -7.12 24.72 21.64
CA PHE A 230 -6.65 24.06 22.85
C PHE A 230 -6.33 25.05 23.95
N LYS A 231 -6.55 24.64 25.20
CA LYS A 231 -6.11 25.40 26.37
C LYS A 231 -4.60 25.14 26.56
N LEU A 232 -3.79 26.17 26.32
CA LEU A 232 -2.35 26.09 26.45
C LEU A 232 -1.92 26.32 27.92
N ASN A 233 -0.79 25.71 28.30
CA ASN A 233 -0.11 26.03 29.55
C ASN A 233 0.65 27.37 29.43
N SER A 234 1.33 27.78 30.51
CA SER A 234 2.13 29.03 30.53
C SER A 234 3.24 29.10 29.48
N ASP A 235 3.69 27.96 28.98
CA ASP A 235 4.75 27.85 27.95
C ASP A 235 4.19 27.78 26.52
N GLY A 236 2.86 27.92 26.35
CA GLY A 236 2.21 27.79 25.03
C GLY A 236 2.11 26.36 24.52
N LEU A 237 2.15 25.39 25.40
CA LEU A 237 2.16 23.96 25.06
C LEU A 237 0.88 23.26 25.51
N ILE A 238 0.52 22.18 24.84
CA ILE A 238 -0.50 21.23 25.27
C ILE A 238 0.14 19.93 25.78
N PRO A 239 -0.35 19.35 26.88
CA PRO A 239 0.04 18.00 27.27
C PRO A 239 -0.63 16.99 26.32
N VAL A 240 0.11 15.96 25.92
CA VAL A 240 -0.40 14.89 25.06
C VAL A 240 -0.01 13.53 25.62
N VAL A 241 -0.95 12.60 25.58
CA VAL A 241 -0.71 11.20 25.94
C VAL A 241 -0.56 10.40 24.65
N ALA A 242 0.60 9.80 24.45
CA ALA A 242 0.82 8.88 23.36
C ALA A 242 0.35 7.48 23.75
N GLN A 243 -0.48 6.89 22.93
CA GLN A 243 -1.06 5.57 23.15
C GLN A 243 -0.87 4.72 21.90
N ASN A 244 -0.51 3.46 22.09
CA ASN A 244 -0.45 2.51 20.99
C ASN A 244 -1.89 2.24 20.48
N TYR A 245 -2.16 2.59 19.22
CA TYR A 245 -3.49 2.48 18.65
C TYR A 245 -3.99 1.02 18.47
N LYS A 246 -3.07 0.06 18.43
CA LYS A 246 -3.41 -1.37 18.29
C LYS A 246 -3.69 -2.03 19.64
N THR A 247 -2.90 -1.71 20.66
CA THR A 247 -2.96 -2.35 21.98
C THR A 247 -3.69 -1.54 23.03
N GLY A 248 -3.84 -0.23 22.82
CA GLY A 248 -4.36 0.70 23.83
C GLY A 248 -3.36 1.03 24.95
N GLU A 249 -2.15 0.52 24.90
CA GLU A 249 -1.11 0.79 25.90
C GLU A 249 -0.67 2.25 25.87
N VAL A 250 -0.65 2.90 27.03
CA VAL A 250 -0.11 4.25 27.18
C VAL A 250 1.42 4.19 27.16
N LEU A 251 2.02 4.86 26.20
CA LEU A 251 3.47 4.81 25.97
C LEU A 251 4.21 5.93 26.71
N MET A 252 3.67 7.15 26.70
CA MET A 252 4.29 8.30 27.35
C MET A 252 3.36 9.50 27.45
N LEU A 253 3.74 10.43 28.33
CA LEU A 253 3.21 11.80 28.39
C LEU A 253 4.28 12.75 27.82
N ALA A 254 3.89 13.58 26.88
CA ALA A 254 4.75 14.58 26.26
C ALA A 254 4.03 15.92 26.08
N TYR A 255 4.65 16.86 25.38
CA TYR A 255 4.08 18.16 25.09
C TYR A 255 4.18 18.47 23.60
N MET A 256 3.23 19.28 23.09
CA MET A 256 3.24 19.80 21.74
C MET A 256 3.11 21.31 21.73
N ASN A 257 3.84 21.95 20.83
CA ASN A 257 3.57 23.30 20.35
C ASN A 257 2.75 23.22 19.06
N ALA A 258 2.39 24.35 18.46
CA ALA A 258 1.61 24.41 17.22
C ALA A 258 2.30 23.66 16.05
N GLU A 259 3.61 23.80 15.90
CA GLU A 259 4.39 23.12 14.87
C GLU A 259 4.36 21.60 15.04
N ALA A 260 4.59 21.10 16.25
CA ALA A 260 4.53 19.67 16.56
C ALA A 260 3.13 19.10 16.33
N PHE A 261 2.08 19.83 16.67
CA PHE A 261 0.71 19.45 16.38
C PHE A 261 0.44 19.35 14.87
N ASP A 262 0.75 20.41 14.12
CA ASP A 262 0.56 20.45 12.66
C ASP A 262 1.33 19.30 11.97
N ARG A 263 2.57 19.08 12.35
CA ARG A 263 3.39 17.99 11.83
C ARG A 263 2.82 16.61 12.18
N THR A 264 2.31 16.44 13.40
CA THR A 264 1.66 15.19 13.81
C THR A 264 0.43 14.91 12.95
N VAL A 265 -0.42 15.89 12.72
CA VAL A 265 -1.61 15.75 11.87
C VAL A 265 -1.22 15.42 10.43
N LYS A 266 -0.31 16.18 9.84
CA LYS A 266 0.10 16.02 8.44
C LYS A 266 0.79 14.67 8.16
N THR A 267 1.59 14.19 9.08
CA THR A 267 2.38 12.97 8.89
C THR A 267 1.72 11.71 9.44
N GLY A 268 0.69 11.86 10.28
CA GLY A 268 0.10 10.73 11.01
C GLY A 268 1.02 10.13 12.07
N LYS A 269 2.11 10.82 12.42
CA LYS A 269 3.11 10.38 13.41
C LYS A 269 3.26 11.38 14.52
N MET A 270 3.30 10.88 15.75
CA MET A 270 3.48 11.73 16.93
C MET A 270 4.80 12.50 16.85
N THR A 271 4.68 13.82 16.84
CA THR A 271 5.81 14.76 16.96
C THR A 271 5.64 15.51 18.26
N TYR A 272 6.71 15.60 19.01
CA TYR A 272 6.71 16.22 20.35
C TYR A 272 7.58 17.46 20.39
N TYR A 273 7.24 18.37 21.29
CA TYR A 273 8.11 19.48 21.63
C TYR A 273 8.96 19.13 22.85
N SER A 274 10.28 19.18 22.70
CA SER A 274 11.21 18.95 23.80
C SER A 274 11.43 20.23 24.60
N ARG A 275 10.90 20.30 25.82
CA ARG A 275 11.08 21.46 26.71
C ARG A 275 12.54 21.73 27.07
N SER A 276 13.34 20.67 27.23
CA SER A 276 14.75 20.79 27.57
C SER A 276 15.61 21.28 26.40
N ARG A 277 15.26 20.89 25.17
CA ARG A 277 15.95 21.31 23.95
C ARG A 277 15.34 22.54 23.30
N LYS A 278 14.14 22.95 23.72
CA LYS A 278 13.35 24.04 23.13
C LYS A 278 13.08 23.86 21.64
N CYS A 279 12.86 22.62 21.17
CA CYS A 279 12.59 22.27 19.76
C CYS A 279 11.63 21.06 19.65
#